data_283c9c0ed1d216d69d6d948db822f14b
#
_entry.id   283c9c0ed1d216d69d6d948db822f14b
#
_cell.length_a   1.000
_cell.length_b   1.000
_cell.length_c   1.000
_cell.angle_alpha   90.00
_cell.angle_beta   90.00
_cell.angle_gamma   90.00
#
_symmetry.space_group_name_H-M   'P 1'
#
loop_
_entity.id
_entity.type
_entity.pdbx_description
1 polymer ?
#
loop_
_entity_poly.entity_id
_entity_poly.type
_entity_poly.pdbx_seq_one_letter_code
_entity_poly.pdbx_strand_id
1 'polypeptide(L)'
;MAVEARKVAVLVNGNARGVSDRVLRLVSQVVSPEHLYVSHSMSEGRALVRKILSSGYDTVLTGGGDGTFSQFITQIKDTVAAANGAGKMPAVGALKLGTGNALAGLLGCSEPTEEGLTSDYWKARYTALTREMRFVEVEGRLAPFAGVGLDARILNDYGFLKDRSRGTALEPYLSGGMGYATAIGALTIPKVSGARLPIVTILNDGAPAWRVGPDGRRVGPLVLKGETLYKGPVMIASVSRLDGFGFHFRLFPFAYVREDRLHLRVASCGVFEILTRIRGIWRGEYFSDTITDFLVDRIIMQSEKPLPMQIGGDGEGYRSFIRYALARDPLQLVDFRTAYADLPVGPAAAARNRGVEPGLLPD
;
A
#
# COMPACT_ATOMS: atom_id res chain seq x y z
N MET A 1 8.22 -27.72 22.12
CA MET A 1 6.95 -27.12 22.55
C MET A 1 6.04 -27.07 21.34
N ALA A 2 4.78 -27.54 21.44
CA ALA A 2 3.83 -27.38 20.33
C ALA A 2 3.56 -25.87 20.16
N VAL A 3 3.74 -25.36 18.94
CA VAL A 3 3.39 -23.97 18.62
C VAL A 3 1.87 -23.91 18.58
N GLU A 4 1.27 -23.16 19.48
CA GLU A 4 -0.17 -22.92 19.50
C GLU A 4 -0.56 -22.17 18.22
N ALA A 5 -1.56 -22.69 17.50
CA ALA A 5 -2.00 -22.09 16.24
C ALA A 5 -2.72 -20.77 16.52
N ARG A 6 -2.27 -19.68 15.91
CA ARG A 6 -2.94 -18.38 15.97
C ARG A 6 -4.33 -18.44 15.32
N LYS A 7 -5.26 -17.69 15.85
CA LYS A 7 -6.56 -17.49 15.23
C LYS A 7 -6.43 -16.42 14.14
N VAL A 8 -6.56 -16.83 12.87
CA VAL A 8 -6.36 -15.97 11.71
C VAL A 8 -7.67 -15.74 10.97
N ALA A 9 -8.06 -14.48 10.78
CA ALA A 9 -9.15 -14.07 9.89
C ALA A 9 -8.59 -13.66 8.53
N VAL A 10 -9.30 -13.98 7.46
CA VAL A 10 -9.03 -13.50 6.10
C VAL A 10 -10.17 -12.59 5.67
N LEU A 11 -9.87 -11.30 5.46
CA LEU A 11 -10.82 -10.27 5.07
C LEU A 11 -10.52 -9.81 3.65
N VAL A 12 -11.39 -10.19 2.70
CA VAL A 12 -11.23 -9.93 1.27
C VAL A 12 -12.15 -8.80 0.81
N ASN A 13 -11.64 -7.88 0.02
CA ASN A 13 -12.47 -6.93 -0.71
C ASN A 13 -12.94 -7.57 -2.03
N GLY A 14 -14.19 -8.04 -2.07
CA GLY A 14 -14.79 -8.67 -3.25
C GLY A 14 -14.87 -7.78 -4.49
N ASN A 15 -14.75 -6.45 -4.32
CA ASN A 15 -14.70 -5.49 -5.43
C ASN A 15 -13.27 -5.17 -5.91
N ALA A 16 -12.23 -5.72 -5.27
CA ALA A 16 -10.85 -5.50 -5.71
C ALA A 16 -10.60 -6.21 -7.04
N ARG A 17 -9.85 -5.56 -7.94
CA ARG A 17 -9.63 -6.04 -9.32
C ARG A 17 -9.01 -7.43 -9.41
N GLY A 18 -8.09 -7.75 -8.52
CA GLY A 18 -7.43 -9.05 -8.48
C GLY A 18 -8.30 -10.14 -7.88
N VAL A 19 -9.48 -9.78 -7.32
CA VAL A 19 -10.39 -10.70 -6.65
C VAL A 19 -11.52 -11.07 -7.63
N SER A 20 -11.29 -12.12 -8.41
CA SER A 20 -12.31 -12.77 -9.25
C SER A 20 -12.98 -13.91 -8.49
N ASP A 21 -14.11 -14.42 -9.03
CA ASP A 21 -14.76 -15.61 -8.48
C ASP A 21 -13.82 -16.82 -8.40
N ARG A 22 -12.87 -16.91 -9.35
CA ARG A 22 -11.83 -17.95 -9.31
C ARG A 22 -10.93 -17.77 -8.08
N VAL A 23 -10.48 -16.55 -7.82
CA VAL A 23 -9.63 -16.24 -6.65
C VAL A 23 -10.39 -16.45 -5.35
N LEU A 24 -11.66 -16.04 -5.28
CA LEU A 24 -12.49 -16.31 -4.11
C LEU A 24 -12.67 -17.80 -3.84
N ARG A 25 -12.88 -18.62 -4.89
CA ARG A 25 -12.91 -20.09 -4.77
C ARG A 25 -11.58 -20.64 -4.24
N LEU A 26 -10.43 -20.18 -4.75
CA LEU A 26 -9.12 -20.60 -4.24
C LEU A 26 -8.95 -20.24 -2.76
N VAL A 27 -9.32 -19.02 -2.36
CA VAL A 27 -9.25 -18.63 -0.95
C VAL A 27 -10.17 -19.49 -0.08
N SER A 28 -11.40 -19.81 -0.54
CA SER A 28 -12.35 -20.66 0.20
C SER A 28 -11.93 -22.13 0.30
N GLN A 29 -11.03 -22.61 -0.56
CA GLN A 29 -10.42 -23.94 -0.44
C GLN A 29 -9.35 -24.00 0.65
N VAL A 30 -8.67 -22.87 0.89
CA VAL A 30 -7.56 -22.77 1.87
C VAL A 30 -8.06 -22.36 3.25
N VAL A 31 -9.05 -21.47 3.30
CA VAL A 31 -9.56 -20.85 4.53
C VAL A 31 -10.94 -21.37 4.85
N SER A 32 -11.13 -21.90 6.07
CA SER A 32 -12.45 -22.35 6.52
C SER A 32 -13.48 -21.21 6.50
N PRO A 33 -14.75 -21.49 6.16
CA PRO A 33 -15.78 -20.47 6.02
C PRO A 33 -15.96 -19.54 7.23
N GLU A 34 -15.76 -20.07 8.43
CA GLU A 34 -15.86 -19.29 9.69
C GLU A 34 -14.75 -18.27 9.86
N HIS A 35 -13.64 -18.39 9.11
CA HIS A 35 -12.49 -17.48 9.15
C HIS A 35 -12.39 -16.60 7.91
N LEU A 36 -13.26 -16.80 6.90
CA LEU A 36 -13.28 -16.04 5.65
C LEU A 36 -14.40 -15.00 5.67
N TYR A 37 -14.04 -13.75 5.44
CA TYR A 37 -14.92 -12.59 5.41
C TYR A 37 -14.74 -11.89 4.07
N VAL A 38 -15.84 -11.67 3.33
CA VAL A 38 -15.81 -10.97 2.03
C VAL A 38 -16.69 -9.74 2.14
N SER A 39 -16.14 -8.57 1.81
CA SER A 39 -16.88 -7.31 1.80
C SER A 39 -17.11 -6.82 0.38
N HIS A 40 -18.30 -6.32 0.10
CA HIS A 40 -18.66 -5.71 -1.18
C HIS A 40 -18.98 -4.22 -1.06
N SER A 41 -18.84 -3.65 0.13
CA SER A 41 -19.00 -2.22 0.39
C SER A 41 -18.17 -1.75 1.57
N MET A 42 -17.96 -0.42 1.66
CA MET A 42 -17.27 0.21 2.79
C MET A 42 -17.98 -0.03 4.14
N SER A 43 -19.31 0.03 4.14
CA SER A 43 -20.13 -0.20 5.35
C SER A 43 -20.04 -1.65 5.82
N GLU A 44 -20.11 -2.60 4.88
CA GLU A 44 -19.94 -4.02 5.16
C GLU A 44 -18.53 -4.32 5.69
N GLY A 45 -17.48 -3.77 5.06
CA GLY A 45 -16.10 -3.89 5.56
C GLY A 45 -15.96 -3.45 7.02
N ARG A 46 -16.56 -2.32 7.40
CA ARG A 46 -16.56 -1.85 8.80
C ARG A 46 -17.29 -2.79 9.75
N ALA A 47 -18.42 -3.35 9.31
CA ALA A 47 -19.17 -4.31 10.12
C ALA A 47 -18.37 -5.60 10.33
N LEU A 48 -17.72 -6.11 9.27
CA LEU A 48 -16.88 -7.29 9.33
C LEU A 48 -15.64 -7.08 10.21
N VAL A 49 -14.99 -5.91 10.12
CA VAL A 49 -13.86 -5.56 11.01
C VAL A 49 -14.30 -5.61 12.48
N ARG A 50 -15.45 -5.01 12.85
CA ARG A 50 -15.97 -5.09 14.22
C ARG A 50 -16.21 -6.54 14.65
N LYS A 51 -16.82 -7.37 13.78
CA LYS A 51 -17.05 -8.79 14.06
C LYS A 51 -15.74 -9.55 14.27
N ILE A 52 -14.74 -9.32 13.41
CA ILE A 52 -13.42 -9.95 13.52
C ILE A 52 -12.76 -9.59 14.86
N LEU A 53 -12.72 -8.30 15.19
CA LEU A 53 -12.09 -7.84 16.44
C LEU A 53 -12.80 -8.37 17.69
N SER A 54 -14.14 -8.37 17.71
CA SER A 54 -14.92 -8.94 18.84
C SER A 54 -14.78 -10.46 18.97
N SER A 55 -14.38 -11.15 17.88
CA SER A 55 -14.17 -12.60 17.89
C SER A 55 -12.76 -13.01 18.33
N GLY A 56 -11.89 -12.06 18.71
CA GLY A 56 -10.58 -12.33 19.31
C GLY A 56 -9.58 -12.98 18.35
N TYR A 57 -9.53 -12.55 17.11
CA TYR A 57 -8.50 -12.98 16.16
C TYR A 57 -7.15 -12.35 16.49
N ASP A 58 -6.07 -13.15 16.46
CA ASP A 58 -4.69 -12.68 16.69
C ASP A 58 -4.10 -12.01 15.44
N THR A 59 -4.59 -12.40 14.26
CA THR A 59 -4.07 -11.96 12.97
C THR A 59 -5.22 -11.75 11.98
N VAL A 60 -5.11 -10.69 11.18
CA VAL A 60 -6.01 -10.39 10.07
C VAL A 60 -5.22 -10.31 8.78
N LEU A 61 -5.48 -11.22 7.84
CA LEU A 61 -4.95 -11.16 6.48
C LEU A 61 -5.94 -10.40 5.60
N THR A 62 -5.49 -9.36 4.91
CA THR A 62 -6.33 -8.56 4.02
C THR A 62 -6.13 -8.99 2.58
N GLY A 63 -7.21 -9.27 1.86
CA GLY A 63 -7.20 -9.65 0.45
C GLY A 63 -7.61 -8.49 -0.46
N GLY A 64 -6.67 -8.02 -1.29
CA GLY A 64 -6.86 -6.89 -2.20
C GLY A 64 -5.53 -6.24 -2.57
N GLY A 65 -5.57 -4.99 -3.04
CA GLY A 65 -4.36 -4.18 -3.30
C GLY A 65 -3.98 -3.28 -2.13
N ASP A 66 -2.97 -2.41 -2.34
CA ASP A 66 -2.46 -1.50 -1.31
C ASP A 66 -3.53 -0.53 -0.78
N GLY A 67 -4.46 -0.07 -1.63
CA GLY A 67 -5.62 0.73 -1.22
C GLY A 67 -6.59 -0.03 -0.31
N THR A 68 -6.90 -1.28 -0.64
CA THR A 68 -7.70 -2.17 0.22
C THR A 68 -7.04 -2.39 1.57
N PHE A 69 -5.72 -2.66 1.58
CA PHE A 69 -4.95 -2.78 2.80
C PHE A 69 -5.06 -1.51 3.64
N SER A 70 -4.80 -0.34 3.04
CA SER A 70 -4.88 0.97 3.71
C SER A 70 -6.25 1.21 4.34
N GLN A 71 -7.31 0.85 3.62
CA GLN A 71 -8.68 0.95 4.09
C GLN A 71 -8.94 0.07 5.32
N PHE A 72 -8.57 -1.21 5.25
CA PHE A 72 -8.85 -2.15 6.34
C PHE A 72 -8.01 -1.86 7.58
N ILE A 73 -6.71 -1.53 7.46
CA ILE A 73 -5.91 -1.16 8.63
C ILE A 73 -6.41 0.11 9.31
N THR A 74 -6.92 1.08 8.53
CA THR A 74 -7.55 2.27 9.08
C THR A 74 -8.81 1.91 9.87
N GLN A 75 -9.68 1.07 9.30
CA GLN A 75 -10.90 0.61 9.99
C GLN A 75 -10.59 -0.20 11.25
N ILE A 76 -9.57 -1.05 11.23
CA ILE A 76 -9.10 -1.81 12.41
C ILE A 76 -8.61 -0.83 13.49
N LYS A 77 -7.71 0.10 13.13
CA LYS A 77 -7.20 1.12 14.05
C LYS A 77 -8.34 1.91 14.70
N ASP A 78 -9.28 2.42 13.89
CA ASP A 78 -10.38 3.23 14.38
C ASP A 78 -11.31 2.43 15.31
N THR A 79 -11.56 1.16 14.99
CA THR A 79 -12.40 0.28 15.82
C THR A 79 -11.72 -0.05 17.15
N VAL A 80 -10.42 -0.31 17.16
CA VAL A 80 -9.63 -0.55 18.38
C VAL A 80 -9.58 0.72 19.23
N ALA A 81 -9.37 1.88 18.62
CA ALA A 81 -9.38 3.17 19.32
C ALA A 81 -10.73 3.49 19.97
N ALA A 82 -11.84 3.21 19.26
CA ALA A 82 -13.20 3.42 19.77
C ALA A 82 -13.54 2.51 20.96
N ALA A 83 -12.86 1.38 21.10
CA ALA A 83 -13.03 0.47 22.24
C ALA A 83 -12.24 0.89 23.51
N ASN A 84 -11.77 2.15 23.58
CA ASN A 84 -11.01 2.72 24.71
C ASN A 84 -9.79 1.86 25.13
N GLY A 85 -9.11 1.27 24.14
CA GLY A 85 -7.93 0.43 24.39
C GLY A 85 -8.24 -0.97 24.96
N ALA A 86 -9.50 -1.35 25.11
CA ALA A 86 -9.88 -2.69 25.53
C ALA A 86 -9.63 -3.76 24.44
N GLY A 87 -9.42 -3.35 23.19
CA GLY A 87 -9.11 -4.23 22.07
C GLY A 87 -7.61 -4.28 21.79
N LYS A 88 -7.03 -5.48 21.73
CA LYS A 88 -5.66 -5.67 21.23
C LYS A 88 -5.62 -5.47 19.73
N MET A 89 -4.68 -4.66 19.24
CA MET A 89 -4.41 -4.55 17.79
C MET A 89 -3.91 -5.90 17.28
N PRO A 90 -4.61 -6.56 16.32
CA PRO A 90 -4.12 -7.82 15.75
C PRO A 90 -2.90 -7.56 14.88
N ALA A 91 -2.08 -8.58 14.67
CA ALA A 91 -1.13 -8.56 13.57
C ALA A 91 -1.89 -8.49 12.23
N VAL A 92 -1.36 -7.74 11.27
CA VAL A 92 -2.01 -7.62 9.95
C VAL A 92 -1.07 -8.11 8.85
N GLY A 93 -1.65 -8.73 7.83
CA GLY A 93 -0.92 -9.18 6.65
C GLY A 93 -1.67 -8.82 5.39
N ALA A 94 -0.97 -8.79 4.27
CA ALA A 94 -1.56 -8.62 2.95
C ALA A 94 -1.51 -9.95 2.18
N LEU A 95 -2.56 -10.27 1.43
CA LEU A 95 -2.53 -11.28 0.39
C LEU A 95 -2.35 -10.58 -0.95
N LYS A 96 -1.56 -11.16 -1.86
CA LYS A 96 -1.22 -10.58 -3.16
C LYS A 96 -2.38 -10.64 -4.15
N LEU A 97 -3.52 -10.04 -3.80
CA LEU A 97 -4.77 -10.06 -4.58
C LEU A 97 -5.09 -8.72 -5.26
N GLY A 98 -4.14 -7.79 -5.29
CA GLY A 98 -4.27 -6.50 -5.96
C GLY A 98 -3.50 -6.42 -7.28
N THR A 99 -3.47 -5.22 -7.87
CA THR A 99 -2.72 -4.95 -9.11
C THR A 99 -1.27 -4.57 -8.82
N GLY A 100 -1.02 -3.63 -7.91
CA GLY A 100 0.32 -3.11 -7.57
C GLY A 100 1.05 -3.98 -6.55
N ASN A 101 0.37 -4.30 -5.46
CA ASN A 101 0.85 -5.19 -4.38
C ASN A 101 2.23 -4.80 -3.80
N ALA A 102 2.50 -3.49 -3.65
CA ALA A 102 3.78 -3.00 -3.15
C ALA A 102 4.09 -3.54 -1.75
N LEU A 103 3.12 -3.46 -0.84
CA LEU A 103 3.27 -3.97 0.52
C LEU A 103 3.38 -5.49 0.55
N ALA A 104 2.54 -6.21 -0.21
CA ALA A 104 2.60 -7.66 -0.30
C ALA A 104 3.97 -8.15 -0.80
N GLY A 105 4.57 -7.44 -1.77
CA GLY A 105 5.94 -7.69 -2.21
C GLY A 105 6.98 -7.50 -1.12
N LEU A 106 6.89 -6.41 -0.31
CA LEU A 106 7.76 -6.18 0.84
C LEU A 106 7.66 -7.31 1.88
N LEU A 107 6.45 -7.81 2.12
CA LEU A 107 6.18 -8.85 3.12
C LEU A 107 6.54 -10.26 2.62
N GLY A 108 6.89 -10.42 1.34
CA GLY A 108 7.22 -11.72 0.75
C GLY A 108 6.00 -12.61 0.53
N CYS A 109 4.84 -12.01 0.29
CA CYS A 109 3.62 -12.74 0.00
C CYS A 109 3.74 -13.52 -1.31
N SER A 110 3.20 -14.72 -1.30
CA SER A 110 3.20 -15.64 -2.44
C SER A 110 2.25 -15.18 -3.55
N GLU A 111 2.41 -15.74 -4.75
CA GLU A 111 1.44 -15.56 -5.83
C GLU A 111 0.08 -16.16 -5.45
N PRO A 112 -1.05 -15.67 -6.01
CA PRO A 112 -2.40 -16.11 -5.67
C PRO A 112 -2.74 -17.47 -6.34
N THR A 113 -1.93 -18.47 -6.04
CA THR A 113 -2.16 -19.87 -6.34
C THR A 113 -2.64 -20.61 -5.09
N GLU A 114 -3.19 -21.80 -5.23
CA GLU A 114 -3.61 -22.62 -4.08
C GLU A 114 -2.43 -22.87 -3.12
N GLU A 115 -1.27 -23.25 -3.66
CA GLU A 115 -0.04 -23.48 -2.89
C GLU A 115 0.44 -22.20 -2.19
N GLY A 116 0.47 -21.08 -2.93
CA GLY A 116 0.91 -19.80 -2.38
C GLY A 116 0.00 -19.29 -1.26
N LEU A 117 -1.31 -19.31 -1.46
CA LEU A 117 -2.29 -18.94 -0.44
C LEU A 117 -2.25 -19.86 0.77
N THR A 118 -2.09 -21.18 0.54
CA THR A 118 -1.90 -22.16 1.60
C THR A 118 -0.65 -21.86 2.40
N SER A 119 0.47 -21.62 1.75
CA SER A 119 1.74 -21.27 2.40
C SER A 119 1.58 -20.02 3.26
N ASP A 120 1.02 -18.93 2.72
CA ASP A 120 0.86 -17.68 3.44
C ASP A 120 -0.10 -17.81 4.62
N TYR A 121 -1.24 -18.51 4.44
CA TYR A 121 -2.19 -18.75 5.52
C TYR A 121 -1.58 -19.58 6.66
N TRP A 122 -0.82 -20.65 6.33
CA TRP A 122 -0.14 -21.48 7.32
C TRP A 122 0.98 -20.72 8.03
N LYS A 123 1.76 -19.89 7.32
CA LYS A 123 2.75 -19.02 7.95
C LYS A 123 2.08 -18.07 8.95
N ALA A 124 1.00 -17.43 8.59
CA ALA A 124 0.25 -16.56 9.50
C ALA A 124 -0.27 -17.28 10.75
N ARG A 125 -0.63 -18.57 10.62
CA ARG A 125 -1.14 -19.38 11.75
C ARG A 125 -0.04 -19.90 12.68
N TYR A 126 1.08 -20.32 12.14
CA TYR A 126 2.07 -21.12 12.88
C TYR A 126 3.41 -20.43 13.06
N THR A 127 3.66 -19.31 12.39
CA THR A 127 4.83 -18.48 12.70
C THR A 127 4.40 -17.27 13.54
N ALA A 128 5.24 -16.91 14.51
CA ALA A 128 5.05 -15.65 15.24
C ALA A 128 5.79 -14.50 14.55
N LEU A 129 6.25 -14.70 13.30
CA LEU A 129 7.11 -13.75 12.62
C LEU A 129 6.30 -12.54 12.17
N THR A 130 6.56 -11.44 12.83
CA THR A 130 6.02 -10.14 12.47
C THR A 130 7.17 -9.14 12.41
N ARG A 131 6.97 -8.10 11.63
CA ARG A 131 7.83 -6.91 11.63
C ARG A 131 7.01 -5.68 11.98
N GLU A 132 7.61 -4.79 12.71
CA GLU A 132 7.01 -3.50 12.99
C GLU A 132 7.17 -2.56 11.78
N MET A 133 6.10 -1.85 11.47
CA MET A 133 6.14 -0.81 10.46
C MET A 133 5.18 0.32 10.81
N ARG A 134 5.68 1.56 10.70
CA ARG A 134 4.84 2.76 10.75
C ARG A 134 4.41 3.13 9.34
N PHE A 135 3.21 3.66 9.22
CA PHE A 135 2.61 4.06 7.95
C PHE A 135 2.57 5.59 7.81
N VAL A 136 2.27 6.05 6.61
CA VAL A 136 1.85 7.43 6.37
C VAL A 136 0.47 7.60 6.98
N GLU A 137 0.29 8.62 7.79
CA GLU A 137 -1.03 9.08 8.26
C GLU A 137 -1.41 10.35 7.50
N VAL A 138 -2.56 10.32 6.85
CA VAL A 138 -3.09 11.42 6.04
C VAL A 138 -4.61 11.39 6.05
N GLU A 139 -5.25 12.52 6.34
CA GLU A 139 -6.72 12.64 6.45
C GLU A 139 -7.35 11.55 7.36
N GLY A 140 -6.68 11.20 8.47
CA GLY A 140 -7.11 10.15 9.41
C GLY A 140 -6.90 8.71 8.92
N ARG A 141 -6.36 8.51 7.73
CA ARG A 141 -6.12 7.19 7.12
C ARG A 141 -4.65 6.79 7.25
N LEU A 142 -4.42 5.48 7.37
CA LEU A 142 -3.09 4.87 7.28
C LEU A 142 -2.86 4.33 5.88
N ALA A 143 -1.70 4.63 5.31
CA ALA A 143 -1.32 4.11 4.00
C ALA A 143 0.20 3.89 3.91
N PRO A 144 0.68 2.97 3.08
CA PRO A 144 2.11 2.79 2.87
C PRO A 144 2.76 3.98 2.15
N PHE A 145 1.99 4.68 1.35
CA PHE A 145 2.38 5.88 0.62
C PHE A 145 1.15 6.75 0.31
N ALA A 146 1.39 8.03 0.11
CA ALA A 146 0.37 8.99 -0.34
C ALA A 146 1.04 10.17 -1.05
N GLY A 147 0.33 10.87 -1.92
CA GLY A 147 0.91 12.01 -2.61
C GLY A 147 -0.03 12.72 -3.57
N VAL A 148 0.52 13.72 -4.23
CA VAL A 148 -0.17 14.54 -5.23
C VAL A 148 0.62 14.60 -6.53
N GLY A 149 -0.08 14.84 -7.62
CA GLY A 149 0.53 15.10 -8.91
C GLY A 149 0.17 14.10 -9.98
N LEU A 150 1.14 13.76 -10.85
CA LEU A 150 0.91 12.95 -12.03
C LEU A 150 0.41 11.54 -11.70
N ASP A 151 0.97 10.90 -10.69
CA ASP A 151 0.56 9.57 -10.22
C ASP A 151 -0.91 9.54 -9.78
N ALA A 152 -1.29 10.50 -8.95
CA ALA A 152 -2.67 10.67 -8.50
C ALA A 152 -3.61 11.06 -9.65
N ARG A 153 -3.14 11.88 -10.61
CA ARG A 153 -3.93 12.25 -11.79
C ARG A 153 -4.26 11.03 -12.65
N ILE A 154 -3.28 10.17 -12.90
CA ILE A 154 -3.48 8.93 -13.64
C ILE A 154 -4.56 8.07 -12.97
N LEU A 155 -4.50 7.92 -11.65
CA LEU A 155 -5.49 7.15 -10.88
C LEU A 155 -6.89 7.77 -10.95
N ASN A 156 -6.99 9.10 -10.80
CA ASN A 156 -8.26 9.81 -10.89
C ASN A 156 -8.85 9.76 -12.32
N ASP A 157 -8.03 9.98 -13.36
CA ASP A 157 -8.46 9.89 -14.75
C ASP A 157 -8.90 8.45 -15.11
N TYR A 158 -8.20 7.45 -14.60
CA TYR A 158 -8.59 6.06 -14.75
C TYR A 158 -9.90 5.73 -14.02
N GLY A 159 -10.07 6.20 -12.78
CA GLY A 159 -11.33 6.07 -12.03
C GLY A 159 -12.51 6.67 -12.81
N PHE A 160 -12.32 7.89 -13.34
CA PHE A 160 -13.31 8.55 -14.17
C PHE A 160 -13.70 7.73 -15.41
N LEU A 161 -12.71 7.17 -16.14
CA LEU A 161 -12.99 6.31 -17.30
C LEU A 161 -13.77 5.07 -16.91
N LYS A 162 -13.36 4.40 -15.82
CA LYS A 162 -14.02 3.20 -15.31
C LYS A 162 -15.49 3.47 -14.95
N ASP A 163 -15.75 4.55 -14.21
CA ASP A 163 -17.11 4.89 -13.79
C ASP A 163 -18.02 5.24 -15.00
N ARG A 164 -17.47 5.93 -16.00
CA ARG A 164 -18.20 6.31 -17.20
C ARG A 164 -18.42 5.14 -18.15
N SER A 165 -17.58 4.12 -18.14
CA SER A 165 -17.73 2.91 -18.97
C SER A 165 -18.62 1.84 -18.35
N ARG A 166 -18.95 1.96 -17.05
CA ARG A 166 -19.74 0.96 -16.32
C ARG A 166 -21.09 0.72 -16.97
N GLY A 167 -21.41 -0.55 -17.25
CA GLY A 167 -22.64 -0.95 -17.93
C GLY A 167 -22.67 -0.68 -19.44
N THR A 168 -21.59 -0.23 -20.05
CA THR A 168 -21.46 -0.06 -21.50
C THR A 168 -20.69 -1.22 -22.13
N ALA A 169 -20.82 -1.41 -23.46
CA ALA A 169 -20.04 -2.39 -24.22
C ALA A 169 -18.51 -2.13 -24.16
N LEU A 170 -18.08 -0.94 -23.73
CA LEU A 170 -16.68 -0.55 -23.60
C LEU A 170 -16.08 -0.93 -22.25
N GLU A 171 -16.87 -1.31 -21.26
CA GLU A 171 -16.40 -1.63 -19.91
C GLU A 171 -15.28 -2.67 -19.87
N PRO A 172 -15.34 -3.80 -20.62
CA PRO A 172 -14.26 -4.79 -20.64
C PRO A 172 -12.94 -4.24 -21.19
N TYR A 173 -12.98 -3.29 -22.12
CA TYR A 173 -11.80 -2.68 -22.75
C TYR A 173 -11.23 -1.52 -21.94
N LEU A 174 -12.05 -0.80 -21.21
CA LEU A 174 -11.66 0.35 -20.38
C LEU A 174 -11.44 -0.02 -18.90
N SER A 175 -11.60 -1.29 -18.55
CA SER A 175 -11.21 -1.85 -17.27
C SER A 175 -9.85 -2.58 -17.38
N GLY A 176 -9.03 -2.53 -16.33
CA GLY A 176 -7.72 -3.20 -16.30
C GLY A 176 -6.59 -2.40 -16.96
N GLY A 177 -5.57 -3.10 -17.44
CA GLY A 177 -4.32 -2.48 -17.96
C GLY A 177 -4.52 -1.60 -19.19
N MET A 178 -5.39 -2.00 -20.12
CA MET A 178 -5.73 -1.19 -21.29
C MET A 178 -6.44 0.11 -20.92
N GLY A 179 -7.38 0.06 -19.98
CA GLY A 179 -8.04 1.26 -19.48
C GLY A 179 -7.06 2.21 -18.78
N TYR A 180 -6.10 1.66 -18.07
CA TYR A 180 -5.02 2.43 -17.44
C TYR A 180 -4.12 3.10 -18.49
N ALA A 181 -3.71 2.36 -19.53
CA ALA A 181 -2.93 2.91 -20.64
C ALA A 181 -3.72 3.99 -21.41
N THR A 182 -5.03 3.79 -21.60
CA THR A 182 -5.92 4.78 -22.23
C THR A 182 -6.04 6.04 -21.38
N ALA A 183 -6.18 5.90 -20.04
CA ALA A 183 -6.20 7.05 -19.15
C ALA A 183 -4.90 7.86 -19.24
N ILE A 184 -3.75 7.21 -19.26
CA ILE A 184 -2.46 7.87 -19.42
C ILE A 184 -2.38 8.57 -20.77
N GLY A 185 -2.58 7.84 -21.87
CA GLY A 185 -2.35 8.34 -23.23
C GLY A 185 -3.37 9.39 -23.67
N ALA A 186 -4.66 9.15 -23.44
CA ALA A 186 -5.73 10.00 -23.98
C ALA A 186 -6.14 11.13 -23.02
N LEU A 187 -6.01 10.95 -21.72
CA LEU A 187 -6.47 11.95 -20.75
C LEU A 187 -5.33 12.64 -20.00
N THR A 188 -4.36 11.90 -19.48
CA THR A 188 -3.37 12.47 -18.58
C THR A 188 -2.25 13.19 -19.36
N ILE A 189 -1.63 12.54 -20.34
CA ILE A 189 -0.53 13.14 -21.11
C ILE A 189 -0.93 14.45 -21.79
N PRO A 190 -2.07 14.55 -22.52
CA PRO A 190 -2.47 15.80 -23.14
C PRO A 190 -2.72 16.94 -22.14
N LYS A 191 -3.24 16.61 -20.94
CA LYS A 191 -3.50 17.61 -19.89
C LYS A 191 -2.23 18.17 -19.24
N VAL A 192 -1.16 17.38 -19.18
CA VAL A 192 0.11 17.79 -18.54
C VAL A 192 1.16 18.28 -19.54
N SER A 193 1.06 17.89 -20.81
CA SER A 193 1.95 18.38 -21.87
C SER A 193 1.67 19.83 -22.16
N GLY A 194 2.68 20.70 -21.90
CA GLY A 194 2.55 22.15 -22.11
C GLY A 194 1.85 22.91 -20.99
N ALA A 195 1.28 22.24 -19.98
CA ALA A 195 0.72 22.91 -18.81
C ALA A 195 1.84 23.44 -17.90
N ARG A 196 1.65 24.64 -17.34
CA ARG A 196 2.53 25.11 -16.24
C ARG A 196 2.35 24.18 -15.05
N LEU A 197 3.46 23.69 -14.52
CA LEU A 197 3.44 22.91 -13.28
C LEU A 197 2.90 23.77 -12.13
N PRO A 198 2.03 23.22 -11.29
CA PRO A 198 1.52 23.92 -10.12
C PRO A 198 2.65 24.20 -9.13
N ILE A 199 2.57 25.33 -8.46
CA ILE A 199 3.50 25.70 -7.40
C ILE A 199 2.99 25.13 -6.08
N VAL A 200 3.89 24.49 -5.35
CA VAL A 200 3.62 23.92 -4.03
C VAL A 200 4.60 24.49 -3.02
N THR A 201 4.12 24.77 -1.82
CA THR A 201 4.95 25.05 -0.64
C THR A 201 4.83 23.89 0.33
N ILE A 202 5.96 23.32 0.74
CA ILE A 202 6.03 22.24 1.71
C ILE A 202 6.80 22.73 2.92
N LEU A 203 6.16 22.69 4.08
CA LEU A 203 6.71 23.11 5.37
C LEU A 203 6.99 21.88 6.22
N ASN A 204 8.09 21.90 6.96
CA ASN A 204 8.31 20.94 8.04
C ASN A 204 7.39 21.27 9.23
N ASP A 205 6.54 20.33 9.65
CA ASP A 205 5.64 20.48 10.82
C ASP A 205 6.04 19.54 11.98
N GLY A 206 7.18 18.86 11.84
CA GLY A 206 7.61 17.85 12.80
C GLY A 206 9.01 18.06 13.35
N ALA A 207 9.70 16.96 13.62
CA ALA A 207 11.09 16.94 14.02
C ALA A 207 12.00 17.47 12.90
N PRO A 208 13.25 17.87 13.19
CA PRO A 208 14.17 18.34 12.19
C PRO A 208 14.26 17.40 10.99
N ALA A 209 14.00 17.91 9.83
CA ALA A 209 14.04 17.22 8.54
C ALA A 209 15.30 17.59 7.76
N TRP A 210 15.64 16.82 6.72
CA TRP A 210 16.80 17.12 5.88
C TRP A 210 16.65 16.61 4.46
N ARG A 211 17.36 17.26 3.55
CA ARG A 211 17.53 16.80 2.18
C ARG A 211 18.49 15.61 2.13
N VAL A 212 18.21 14.65 1.23
CA VAL A 212 19.02 13.45 1.01
C VAL A 212 19.68 13.53 -0.37
N GLY A 213 20.97 13.27 -0.42
CA GLY A 213 21.72 13.14 -1.68
C GLY A 213 21.55 11.78 -2.33
N PRO A 214 22.08 11.61 -3.58
CA PRO A 214 22.01 10.34 -4.30
C PRO A 214 22.66 9.15 -3.57
N ASP A 215 23.59 9.43 -2.67
CA ASP A 215 24.29 8.46 -1.82
C ASP A 215 23.52 8.09 -0.53
N GLY A 216 22.32 8.63 -0.36
CA GLY A 216 21.51 8.42 0.85
C GLY A 216 21.92 9.25 2.06
N ARG A 217 22.95 10.09 1.93
CA ARG A 217 23.44 10.94 3.03
C ARG A 217 22.74 12.29 3.07
N ARG A 218 22.77 12.91 4.24
CA ARG A 218 22.25 14.27 4.42
C ARG A 218 23.04 15.28 3.60
N VAL A 219 22.31 16.15 2.91
CA VAL A 219 22.86 17.29 2.17
C VAL A 219 22.31 18.57 2.77
N GLY A 220 23.20 19.50 3.11
CA GLY A 220 22.83 20.81 3.67
C GLY A 220 22.38 20.80 5.13
N PRO A 221 21.81 21.89 5.61
CA PRO A 221 21.38 22.06 7.00
C PRO A 221 20.12 21.24 7.31
N LEU A 222 19.84 21.12 8.61
CA LEU A 222 18.53 20.63 9.07
C LEU A 222 17.47 21.72 8.81
N VAL A 223 16.29 21.29 8.43
CA VAL A 223 15.11 22.14 8.27
C VAL A 223 14.26 21.97 9.52
N LEU A 224 14.14 23.02 10.31
CA LEU A 224 13.44 22.99 11.59
C LEU A 224 11.92 23.10 11.39
N LYS A 225 11.17 22.85 12.46
CA LYS A 225 9.70 22.98 12.43
C LYS A 225 9.29 24.42 12.07
N GLY A 226 8.34 24.55 11.12
CA GLY A 226 7.87 25.82 10.58
C GLY A 226 8.68 26.33 9.39
N GLU A 227 9.86 25.78 9.13
CA GLU A 227 10.68 26.19 8.00
C GLU A 227 10.24 25.48 6.70
N THR A 228 10.57 26.12 5.58
CA THR A 228 10.24 25.62 4.24
C THR A 228 11.22 24.55 3.79
N LEU A 229 10.72 23.35 3.52
CA LEU A 229 11.44 22.25 2.88
C LEU A 229 11.58 22.48 1.38
N TYR A 230 10.47 22.88 0.75
CA TYR A 230 10.41 23.07 -0.70
C TYR A 230 9.38 24.14 -1.06
N LYS A 231 9.72 24.98 -2.02
CA LYS A 231 8.79 25.90 -2.68
C LYS A 231 9.12 25.96 -4.15
N GLY A 232 8.20 25.50 -5.00
CA GLY A 232 8.45 25.47 -6.44
C GLY A 232 7.43 24.64 -7.21
N PRO A 233 7.69 24.46 -8.53
CA PRO A 233 6.82 23.66 -9.39
C PRO A 233 6.89 22.17 -9.05
N VAL A 234 5.76 21.47 -9.15
CA VAL A 234 5.71 20.02 -8.91
C VAL A 234 4.97 19.28 -10.02
N MET A 235 5.58 18.19 -10.48
CA MET A 235 4.93 17.14 -11.25
C MET A 235 4.41 16.05 -10.30
N ILE A 236 5.21 15.68 -9.29
CA ILE A 236 4.88 14.72 -8.24
C ILE A 236 5.45 15.26 -6.93
N ALA A 237 4.64 15.19 -5.85
CA ALA A 237 5.12 15.34 -4.49
C ALA A 237 4.44 14.29 -3.61
N SER A 238 5.20 13.27 -3.22
CA SER A 238 4.66 12.09 -2.55
C SER A 238 5.54 11.66 -1.39
N VAL A 239 4.92 11.12 -0.34
CA VAL A 239 5.57 10.55 0.83
C VAL A 239 5.36 9.04 0.86
N SER A 240 6.37 8.28 1.32
CA SER A 240 6.30 6.84 1.35
C SER A 240 7.10 6.23 2.51
N ARG A 241 6.62 5.06 2.96
CA ARG A 241 7.35 4.10 3.81
C ARG A 241 7.78 2.86 3.04
N LEU A 242 7.39 2.76 1.75
CA LEU A 242 7.86 1.73 0.82
C LEU A 242 8.79 2.36 -0.21
N ASP A 243 9.71 1.56 -0.76
CA ASP A 243 10.61 2.02 -1.80
C ASP A 243 9.93 2.20 -3.17
N GLY A 244 8.68 1.72 -3.34
CA GLY A 244 7.94 1.88 -4.58
C GLY A 244 6.44 1.67 -4.49
N PHE A 245 5.79 1.78 -5.65
CA PHE A 245 4.34 1.63 -5.82
C PHE A 245 3.89 0.23 -6.27
N GLY A 246 4.78 -0.75 -6.23
CA GLY A 246 4.56 -2.08 -6.81
C GLY A 246 5.20 -2.22 -8.20
N PHE A 247 5.05 -3.41 -8.82
CA PHE A 247 5.67 -3.75 -10.11
C PHE A 247 7.19 -3.48 -10.16
N HIS A 248 7.87 -3.52 -9.01
CA HIS A 248 9.29 -3.16 -8.86
C HIS A 248 9.62 -1.71 -9.26
N PHE A 249 8.62 -0.82 -9.28
CA PHE A 249 8.81 0.60 -9.52
C PHE A 249 9.29 1.30 -8.24
N ARG A 250 10.62 1.49 -8.12
CA ARG A 250 11.30 2.03 -6.95
C ARG A 250 11.34 3.56 -6.95
N LEU A 251 10.19 4.19 -6.80
CA LEU A 251 10.11 5.66 -6.79
C LEU A 251 10.75 6.30 -5.55
N PHE A 252 10.87 5.56 -4.43
CA PHE A 252 11.33 6.09 -3.13
C PHE A 252 12.58 5.35 -2.61
N PRO A 253 13.75 5.50 -3.24
CA PRO A 253 14.94 4.73 -2.89
C PRO A 253 15.43 4.90 -1.45
N PHE A 254 15.01 5.97 -0.76
CA PHE A 254 15.43 6.27 0.62
C PHE A 254 14.38 5.94 1.69
N ALA A 255 13.30 5.24 1.35
CA ALA A 255 12.21 4.93 2.30
C ALA A 255 12.67 4.09 3.50
N TYR A 256 13.74 3.32 3.37
CA TYR A 256 14.27 2.45 4.43
C TYR A 256 15.53 2.98 5.13
N VAL A 257 16.00 4.18 4.78
CA VAL A 257 17.20 4.78 5.42
C VAL A 257 16.98 5.04 6.91
N ARG A 258 15.73 5.40 7.28
CA ARG A 258 15.34 5.68 8.67
C ARG A 258 13.93 5.16 8.95
N GLU A 259 13.79 4.41 10.04
CA GLU A 259 12.48 3.87 10.46
C GLU A 259 11.56 4.95 11.05
N ASP A 260 12.14 6.01 11.61
CA ASP A 260 11.45 7.15 12.22
C ASP A 260 11.17 8.29 11.22
N ARG A 261 11.32 8.05 9.92
CA ARG A 261 11.09 9.04 8.85
C ARG A 261 10.29 8.47 7.68
N LEU A 262 9.56 9.37 7.02
CA LEU A 262 9.00 9.18 5.70
C LEU A 262 10.01 9.67 4.66
N HIS A 263 10.08 9.01 3.53
CA HIS A 263 10.75 9.56 2.36
C HIS A 263 9.75 10.45 1.62
N LEU A 264 10.03 11.74 1.54
CA LEU A 264 9.34 12.71 0.69
C LEU A 264 10.17 12.88 -0.58
N ARG A 265 9.59 12.55 -1.73
CA ARG A 265 10.15 12.87 -3.05
C ARG A 265 9.33 13.95 -3.71
N VAL A 266 10.00 15.01 -4.16
CA VAL A 266 9.43 16.08 -4.96
C VAL A 266 10.12 16.07 -6.32
N ALA A 267 9.34 15.94 -7.39
CA ALA A 267 9.85 15.98 -8.76
C ALA A 267 9.14 17.07 -9.56
N SER A 268 9.92 17.90 -10.25
CA SER A 268 9.46 18.95 -11.17
C SER A 268 9.82 18.65 -12.63
N CYS A 269 10.30 17.43 -12.91
CA CYS A 269 10.68 16.97 -14.25
C CYS A 269 9.49 17.01 -15.23
N GLY A 270 9.76 17.44 -16.45
CA GLY A 270 8.75 17.45 -17.52
C GLY A 270 8.46 16.04 -18.06
N VAL A 271 7.35 15.90 -18.80
CA VAL A 271 6.93 14.61 -19.39
C VAL A 271 8.03 14.01 -20.29
N PHE A 272 8.72 14.84 -21.07
CA PHE A 272 9.81 14.38 -21.95
C PHE A 272 10.99 13.81 -21.15
N GLU A 273 11.37 14.44 -20.04
CA GLU A 273 12.42 13.93 -19.13
C GLU A 273 11.99 12.60 -18.53
N ILE A 274 10.75 12.48 -18.06
CA ILE A 274 10.20 11.23 -17.52
C ILE A 274 10.30 10.11 -18.58
N LEU A 275 9.86 10.35 -19.81
CA LEU A 275 9.86 9.34 -20.86
C LEU A 275 11.27 8.88 -21.25
N THR A 276 12.21 9.82 -21.37
CA THR A 276 13.60 9.50 -21.74
C THR A 276 14.38 8.83 -20.61
N ARG A 277 14.02 9.06 -19.35
CA ARG A 277 14.69 8.55 -18.15
C ARG A 277 13.91 7.47 -17.42
N ILE A 278 12.82 6.99 -17.99
CA ILE A 278 11.87 6.05 -17.35
C ILE A 278 12.56 4.82 -16.77
N ARG A 279 13.58 4.25 -17.39
CA ARG A 279 14.30 3.08 -16.87
C ARG A 279 15.05 3.40 -15.58
N GLY A 280 15.74 4.55 -15.50
CA GLY A 280 16.44 4.99 -14.29
C GLY A 280 15.47 5.35 -13.18
N ILE A 281 14.36 6.04 -13.52
CA ILE A 281 13.28 6.37 -12.58
C ILE A 281 12.65 5.08 -12.02
N TRP A 282 12.38 4.09 -12.89
CA TRP A 282 11.80 2.81 -12.50
C TRP A 282 12.67 2.05 -11.50
N ARG A 283 13.98 2.08 -11.68
CA ARG A 283 14.95 1.42 -10.81
C ARG A 283 15.28 2.21 -9.52
N GLY A 284 14.82 3.47 -9.41
CA GLY A 284 15.20 4.37 -8.32
C GLY A 284 16.64 4.88 -8.41
N GLU A 285 17.25 4.84 -9.60
CA GLU A 285 18.65 5.19 -9.89
C GLU A 285 18.77 6.56 -10.57
N TYR A 286 17.65 7.20 -10.92
CA TYR A 286 17.67 8.50 -11.58
C TYR A 286 17.59 9.64 -10.56
N PHE A 287 18.63 10.46 -10.55
CA PHE A 287 18.77 11.67 -9.76
C PHE A 287 19.08 12.83 -10.69
N SER A 288 18.46 13.97 -10.47
CA SER A 288 18.66 15.21 -11.22
C SER A 288 18.29 16.42 -10.39
N ASP A 289 18.61 17.62 -10.88
CA ASP A 289 18.24 18.87 -10.20
C ASP A 289 16.71 19.10 -10.15
N THR A 290 15.96 18.37 -10.98
CA THR A 290 14.49 18.39 -11.00
C THR A 290 13.86 17.45 -9.98
N ILE A 291 14.67 16.64 -9.27
CA ILE A 291 14.21 15.72 -8.21
C ILE A 291 14.88 16.08 -6.89
N THR A 292 14.08 16.26 -5.86
CA THR A 292 14.57 16.53 -4.51
C THR A 292 13.96 15.54 -3.52
N ASP A 293 14.82 14.93 -2.72
CA ASP A 293 14.46 13.94 -1.72
C ASP A 293 14.68 14.48 -0.31
N PHE A 294 13.74 14.21 0.58
CA PHE A 294 13.84 14.57 1.99
C PHE A 294 13.46 13.40 2.89
N LEU A 295 14.03 13.36 4.08
CA LEU A 295 13.55 12.52 5.19
C LEU A 295 12.83 13.42 6.20
N VAL A 296 11.53 13.11 6.41
CA VAL A 296 10.59 13.91 7.19
C VAL A 296 9.77 13.00 8.10
N ASP A 297 9.18 13.55 9.18
CA ASP A 297 8.20 12.81 9.98
C ASP A 297 6.81 13.42 9.87
N ARG A 298 6.72 14.76 9.69
CA ARG A 298 5.46 15.47 9.51
C ARG A 298 5.67 16.69 8.62
N ILE A 299 4.78 16.87 7.66
CA ILE A 299 4.80 18.02 6.75
C ILE A 299 3.41 18.57 6.50
N ILE A 300 3.39 19.85 6.16
CA ILE A 300 2.22 20.53 5.59
C ILE A 300 2.55 20.87 4.15
N MET A 301 1.67 20.48 3.23
CA MET A 301 1.75 20.82 1.82
C MET A 301 0.60 21.73 1.44
N GLN A 302 0.93 22.83 0.77
CA GLN A 302 -0.03 23.82 0.27
C GLN A 302 0.22 24.08 -1.20
N SER A 303 -0.85 24.21 -1.97
CA SER A 303 -0.80 24.58 -3.39
C SER A 303 -1.79 25.69 -3.71
N GLU A 304 -1.46 26.53 -4.69
CA GLU A 304 -2.32 27.61 -5.16
C GLU A 304 -3.63 27.08 -5.79
N LYS A 305 -3.55 25.91 -6.41
CA LYS A 305 -4.70 25.21 -7.05
C LYS A 305 -4.82 23.80 -6.50
N PRO A 306 -6.07 23.27 -6.41
CA PRO A 306 -6.24 21.89 -6.00
C PRO A 306 -5.48 20.90 -6.90
N LEU A 307 -4.69 20.02 -6.29
CA LEU A 307 -3.93 18.99 -6.97
C LEU A 307 -4.61 17.62 -6.82
N PRO A 308 -4.52 16.77 -7.84
CA PRO A 308 -4.99 15.41 -7.72
C PRO A 308 -4.21 14.68 -6.63
N MET A 309 -4.91 13.96 -5.76
CA MET A 309 -4.36 13.25 -4.61
C MET A 309 -4.62 11.76 -4.73
N GLN A 310 -3.68 10.97 -4.21
CA GLN A 310 -3.83 9.52 -4.01
C GLN A 310 -3.41 9.12 -2.60
N ILE A 311 -4.04 8.05 -2.07
CA ILE A 311 -3.70 7.42 -0.80
C ILE A 311 -3.64 5.90 -1.02
N GLY A 312 -2.47 5.29 -0.83
CA GLY A 312 -2.28 3.86 -0.99
C GLY A 312 -2.62 3.32 -2.38
N GLY A 313 -2.51 4.14 -3.42
CA GLY A 313 -2.83 3.78 -4.80
C GLY A 313 -4.28 3.97 -5.22
N ASP A 314 -5.11 4.58 -4.39
CA ASP A 314 -6.48 4.98 -4.74
C ASP A 314 -6.54 6.49 -4.98
N GLY A 315 -7.25 6.90 -6.06
CA GLY A 315 -7.49 8.31 -6.37
C GLY A 315 -8.51 8.92 -5.40
N GLU A 316 -8.13 10.03 -4.76
CA GLU A 316 -8.90 10.68 -3.69
C GLU A 316 -9.41 12.08 -4.07
N GLY A 317 -9.51 12.35 -5.37
CA GLY A 317 -9.94 13.66 -5.88
C GLY A 317 -8.82 14.70 -5.78
N TYR A 318 -9.15 15.92 -5.31
CA TYR A 318 -8.26 17.08 -5.40
C TYR A 318 -8.15 17.79 -4.05
N ARG A 319 -6.93 18.26 -3.70
CA ARG A 319 -6.63 18.99 -2.47
C ARG A 319 -5.69 20.16 -2.72
N SER A 320 -5.89 21.26 -1.97
CA SER A 320 -4.97 22.40 -1.94
C SER A 320 -4.15 22.47 -0.65
N PHE A 321 -4.58 21.74 0.38
CA PHE A 321 -3.94 21.68 1.68
C PHE A 321 -3.97 20.25 2.19
N ILE A 322 -2.79 19.72 2.56
CA ILE A 322 -2.66 18.35 3.03
C ILE A 322 -1.63 18.32 4.17
N ARG A 323 -1.92 17.52 5.19
CA ARG A 323 -0.96 17.16 6.22
C ARG A 323 -0.60 15.68 6.09
N TYR A 324 0.68 15.41 6.00
CA TYR A 324 1.21 14.07 6.07
C TYR A 324 2.01 13.90 7.36
N ALA A 325 1.85 12.77 8.01
CA ALA A 325 2.62 12.41 9.19
C ALA A 325 3.07 10.95 9.14
N LEU A 326 4.17 10.64 9.78
CA LEU A 326 4.49 9.26 10.15
C LEU A 326 3.56 8.87 11.29
N ALA A 327 2.81 7.80 11.14
CA ALA A 327 1.92 7.30 12.18
C ALA A 327 2.69 7.08 13.49
N ARG A 328 2.06 7.46 14.62
CA ARG A 328 2.69 7.37 15.93
C ARG A 328 2.99 5.92 16.31
N ASP A 329 1.98 5.05 16.14
CA ASP A 329 2.07 3.67 16.58
C ASP A 329 2.38 2.75 15.40
N PRO A 330 3.37 1.86 15.52
CA PRO A 330 3.67 0.89 14.49
C PRO A 330 2.59 -0.20 14.46
N LEU A 331 2.38 -0.79 13.28
CA LEU A 331 1.60 -2.01 13.13
C LEU A 331 2.54 -3.22 13.10
N GLN A 332 2.08 -4.33 13.68
CA GLN A 332 2.72 -5.63 13.53
C GLN A 332 2.28 -6.25 12.22
N LEU A 333 3.19 -6.38 11.27
CA LEU A 333 2.92 -6.96 9.96
C LEU A 333 3.43 -8.41 9.90
N VAL A 334 2.60 -9.31 9.40
CA VAL A 334 3.03 -10.71 9.16
C VAL A 334 4.14 -10.73 8.11
N ASP A 335 5.26 -11.36 8.44
CA ASP A 335 6.40 -11.53 7.53
C ASP A 335 6.36 -12.93 6.90
N PHE A 336 6.12 -12.99 5.59
CA PHE A 336 6.01 -14.24 4.85
C PHE A 336 7.31 -14.72 4.21
N ARG A 337 8.44 -14.01 4.44
CA ARG A 337 9.74 -14.35 3.81
C ARG A 337 10.39 -15.60 4.37
N THR A 338 9.93 -16.12 5.51
CA THR A 338 10.41 -17.40 6.03
C THR A 338 10.02 -18.53 5.11
N ALA A 339 10.94 -19.45 4.84
CA ALA A 339 10.67 -20.61 4.03
C ALA A 339 9.63 -21.52 4.71
N TYR A 340 8.73 -22.12 3.91
CA TYR A 340 7.69 -23.00 4.43
C TYR A 340 8.28 -24.24 5.16
N ALA A 341 9.44 -24.70 4.69
CA ALA A 341 10.19 -25.81 5.29
C ALA A 341 10.72 -25.49 6.70
N ASP A 342 10.91 -24.22 7.04
CA ASP A 342 11.43 -23.77 8.33
C ASP A 342 10.33 -23.60 9.39
N LEU A 343 9.07 -23.94 9.04
CA LEU A 343 7.98 -23.89 10.00
C LEU A 343 8.14 -24.96 11.06
N PRO A 344 7.85 -24.65 12.34
CA PRO A 344 7.89 -25.63 13.43
C PRO A 344 6.87 -26.76 13.24
N VAL A 345 5.92 -26.58 12.31
CA VAL A 345 4.95 -27.58 11.87
C VAL A 345 5.24 -27.84 10.39
N GLY A 346 6.02 -28.84 10.08
CA GLY A 346 6.34 -29.21 8.69
C GLY A 346 5.11 -29.66 7.89
N PRO A 347 5.23 -29.75 6.55
CA PRO A 347 4.15 -30.14 5.65
C PRO A 347 3.43 -31.43 6.05
N ALA A 348 4.16 -32.40 6.59
CA ALA A 348 3.63 -33.67 7.08
C ALA A 348 2.71 -33.53 8.32
N ALA A 349 2.98 -32.56 9.20
CA ALA A 349 2.13 -32.30 10.36
C ALA A 349 0.88 -31.51 9.97
N ALA A 350 0.99 -30.63 8.97
CA ALA A 350 -0.13 -29.92 8.37
C ALA A 350 -1.12 -30.87 7.67
N ALA A 351 -0.62 -31.88 6.97
CA ALA A 351 -1.42 -32.93 6.34
C ALA A 351 -2.17 -33.81 7.37
N ARG A 352 -1.52 -34.17 8.48
CA ARG A 352 -2.17 -34.94 9.56
C ARG A 352 -3.33 -34.17 10.21
N ASN A 353 -3.20 -32.86 10.40
CA ASN A 353 -4.29 -32.03 10.96
C ASN A 353 -5.50 -31.89 10.02
N ARG A 354 -5.35 -32.19 8.72
CA ARG A 354 -6.46 -32.21 7.75
C ARG A 354 -7.13 -33.58 7.60
N GLY A 355 -6.68 -34.60 8.29
CA GLY A 355 -7.20 -35.97 8.11
C GLY A 355 -6.81 -36.61 6.76
N VAL A 356 -5.82 -36.03 6.09
CA VAL A 356 -5.29 -36.57 4.81
C VAL A 356 -4.08 -37.45 5.14
N GLU A 357 -4.11 -38.71 4.76
CA GLU A 357 -2.97 -39.61 4.93
C GLU A 357 -1.75 -39.14 4.11
N PRO A 358 -0.51 -39.33 4.62
CA PRO A 358 0.73 -38.76 4.05
C PRO A 358 1.17 -39.35 2.71
N GLY A 359 0.30 -40.06 1.98
CA GLY A 359 0.64 -40.82 0.79
C GLY A 359 0.29 -40.21 -0.56
N LEU A 360 -0.23 -39.00 -0.63
CA LEU A 360 -0.75 -38.38 -1.88
C LEU A 360 -0.24 -36.96 -2.13
N LEU A 361 1.05 -36.70 -1.92
CA LEU A 361 1.68 -35.50 -2.50
C LEU A 361 2.61 -36.01 -3.62
N PRO A 362 2.46 -35.54 -4.85
CA PRO A 362 3.44 -35.83 -5.90
C PRO A 362 4.76 -35.11 -5.57
N ASP A 363 5.86 -35.78 -5.91
CA ASP A 363 7.25 -35.35 -5.79
C ASP A 363 7.53 -34.01 -6.49
#